data_30ebf12814e0bc46d3b8ea5ac570dc6d
#
_entry.id   30ebf12814e0bc46d3b8ea5ac570dc6d
#
_cell.length_a   1.000
_cell.length_b   1.000
_cell.length_c   1.000
_cell.angle_alpha   90.00
_cell.angle_beta   90.00
_cell.angle_gamma   90.00
#
_symmetry.space_group_name_H-M   'P 1'
#
loop_
_entity.id
_entity.type
_entity.pdbx_description
1 polymer ?
#
loop_
_entity_poly.entity_id
_entity_poly.type
_entity_poly.pdbx_seq_one_letter_code
_entity_poly.pdbx_strand_id
1 'polypeptide(L)'
;MQIEHSIREKLQRAFTPQVLEVVNESHLHASHASSPGTGESHFRVVVIADAFRGKSRLDRHRMVNAVLEEELAGRVHALAIKAMTPEESLPAA
;
A
#
# COMPACT_ATOMS: atom_id res chain seq x y z
N MET A 1 2.91 -11.19 -10.27
CA MET A 1 2.40 -11.65 -8.98
C MET A 1 0.99 -11.16 -8.80
N GLN A 2 0.09 -12.06 -8.46
CA GLN A 2 -1.33 -11.74 -8.46
C GLN A 2 -1.74 -10.75 -7.37
N ILE A 3 -1.18 -10.90 -6.17
CA ILE A 3 -1.56 -10.00 -5.07
C ILE A 3 -1.00 -8.60 -5.30
N GLU A 4 0.23 -8.49 -5.74
CA GLU A 4 0.81 -7.19 -6.05
C GLU A 4 0.00 -6.48 -7.13
N HIS A 5 -0.38 -7.20 -8.18
CA HIS A 5 -1.19 -6.66 -9.26
C HIS A 5 -2.55 -6.20 -8.75
N SER A 6 -3.18 -7.02 -7.89
CA SER A 6 -4.48 -6.70 -7.31
C SER A 6 -4.41 -5.42 -6.48
N ILE A 7 -3.39 -5.29 -5.63
CA ILE A 7 -3.17 -4.09 -4.82
C ILE A 7 -3.04 -2.86 -5.71
N ARG A 8 -2.17 -2.96 -6.71
CA ARG A 8 -1.89 -1.85 -7.63
C ARG A 8 -3.16 -1.41 -8.35
N GLU A 9 -3.90 -2.37 -8.88
CA GLU A 9 -5.10 -2.07 -9.64
C GLU A 9 -6.18 -1.42 -8.79
N LYS A 10 -6.39 -1.94 -7.58
CA LYS A 10 -7.40 -1.39 -6.67
C LYS A 10 -7.06 0.03 -6.23
N LEU A 11 -5.80 0.29 -5.91
CA LEU A 11 -5.37 1.63 -5.50
C LEU A 11 -5.45 2.61 -6.67
N GLN A 12 -5.11 2.16 -7.87
CA GLN A 12 -5.20 3.00 -9.06
C GLN A 12 -6.64 3.43 -9.32
N ARG A 13 -7.58 2.51 -9.21
CA ARG A 13 -8.99 2.80 -9.45
C ARG A 13 -9.59 3.67 -8.36
N ALA A 14 -9.22 3.41 -7.11
CA ALA A 14 -9.83 4.10 -5.97
C ALA A 14 -9.39 5.55 -5.86
N PHE A 15 -8.12 5.83 -6.12
CA PHE A 15 -7.53 7.14 -5.80
C PHE A 15 -7.02 7.89 -7.02
N THR A 16 -6.90 7.24 -8.16
CA THR A 16 -6.33 7.84 -9.38
C THR A 16 -5.05 8.62 -9.03
N PRO A 17 -4.06 7.95 -8.42
CA PRO A 17 -2.91 8.64 -7.87
C PRO A 17 -1.97 9.16 -8.94
N GLN A 18 -1.26 10.24 -8.62
CA GLN A 18 -0.19 10.76 -9.47
C GLN A 18 1.03 9.86 -9.39
N VAL A 19 1.27 9.27 -8.22
CA VAL A 19 2.36 8.32 -8.02
C VAL A 19 1.81 7.14 -7.23
N LEU A 20 2.13 5.95 -7.70
CA LEU A 20 1.76 4.72 -7.01
C LEU A 20 2.94 3.77 -7.07
N GLU A 21 3.45 3.43 -5.88
CA GLU A 21 4.48 2.40 -5.74
C GLU A 21 3.92 1.27 -4.90
N VAL A 22 4.12 0.06 -5.36
CA VAL A 22 3.77 -1.15 -4.61
C VAL A 22 5.02 -2.01 -4.57
N VAL A 23 5.56 -2.20 -3.38
CA VAL A 23 6.79 -2.94 -3.20
C VAL A 23 6.50 -4.19 -2.39
N ASN A 24 6.85 -5.33 -2.95
CA ASN A 24 6.74 -6.60 -2.25
C ASN A 24 7.99 -6.76 -1.39
N GLU A 25 7.82 -6.69 -0.09
CA GLU A 25 8.91 -6.80 0.87
C GLU A 25 8.99 -8.18 1.53
N SER A 26 8.26 -9.14 1.00
CA SER A 26 8.21 -10.49 1.58
C SER A 26 9.59 -11.12 1.66
N HIS A 27 10.48 -10.81 0.71
CA HIS A 27 11.83 -11.37 0.69
C HIS A 27 12.66 -10.94 1.90
N LEU A 28 12.34 -9.81 2.52
CA LEU A 28 13.02 -9.37 3.73
C LEU A 28 12.73 -10.27 4.92
N HIS A 29 11.68 -11.07 4.83
CA HIS A 29 11.22 -11.97 5.89
C HIS A 29 11.38 -13.44 5.52
N ALA A 30 11.86 -13.73 4.33
CA ALA A 30 11.86 -15.10 3.79
C ALA A 30 12.80 -16.03 4.55
N SER A 31 13.79 -15.49 5.26
CA SER A 31 14.72 -16.29 6.04
C SER A 31 14.14 -16.74 7.38
N HIS A 32 13.02 -16.22 7.80
CA HIS A 32 12.38 -16.59 9.05
C HIS A 32 11.62 -17.89 8.89
N ALA A 33 11.76 -18.77 9.87
CA ALA A 33 11.11 -20.09 9.82
C ALA A 33 9.58 -19.98 9.73
N SER A 34 9.01 -18.92 10.28
CA SER A 34 7.57 -18.70 10.27
C SER A 34 7.08 -18.03 9.00
N SER A 35 7.99 -17.66 8.11
CA SER A 35 7.61 -16.96 6.89
C SER A 35 6.83 -17.91 5.97
N PRO A 36 5.66 -17.48 5.47
CA PRO A 36 4.96 -18.28 4.45
C PRO A 36 5.81 -18.28 3.18
N GLY A 37 5.95 -19.38 2.54
CA GLY A 37 6.78 -19.51 1.36
C GLY A 37 6.20 -18.91 0.09
N THR A 38 5.13 -18.11 0.20
CA THR A 38 4.42 -17.59 -0.97
C THR A 38 5.08 -16.37 -1.61
N GLY A 39 5.89 -15.61 -0.85
CA GLY A 39 6.51 -14.40 -1.35
C GLY A 39 5.54 -13.22 -1.54
N GLU A 40 4.34 -13.31 -0.97
CA GLU A 40 3.33 -12.26 -1.14
C GLU A 40 2.63 -11.92 0.16
N SER A 41 3.38 -11.80 1.26
CA SER A 41 2.80 -11.58 2.59
C SER A 41 3.06 -10.18 3.15
N HIS A 42 4.09 -9.48 2.69
CA HIS A 42 4.47 -8.18 3.23
C HIS A 42 4.65 -7.19 2.09
N PHE A 43 3.93 -6.07 2.18
CA PHE A 43 3.96 -5.07 1.12
C PHE A 43 4.14 -3.68 1.71
N ARG A 44 4.74 -2.80 0.92
CA ARG A 44 4.75 -1.37 1.19
C ARG A 44 4.14 -0.65 0.00
N VAL A 45 3.26 0.30 0.28
CA VAL A 45 2.63 1.10 -0.77
C VAL A 45 2.89 2.58 -0.51
N VAL A 46 3.17 3.31 -1.59
CA VAL A 46 3.25 4.77 -1.57
C VAL A 46 2.18 5.25 -2.54
N VAL A 47 1.25 6.05 -2.02
CA VAL A 47 0.14 6.57 -2.81
C VAL A 47 0.12 8.08 -2.68
N ILE A 48 0.33 8.77 -3.78
CA ILE A 48 0.31 10.24 -3.82
C ILE A 48 -0.89 10.64 -4.66
N ALA A 49 -1.90 11.21 -4.01
CA ALA A 49 -3.17 11.51 -4.67
C ALA A 49 -3.88 12.69 -4.03
N ASP A 50 -4.62 13.44 -4.85
CA ASP A 50 -5.46 14.52 -4.35
C ASP A 50 -6.56 14.02 -3.43
N ALA A 51 -6.95 12.76 -3.55
CA ALA A 51 -7.99 12.15 -2.73
C ALA A 51 -7.70 12.24 -1.23
N PHE A 52 -6.44 12.41 -0.85
CA PHE A 52 -6.04 12.50 0.55
C PHE A 52 -6.07 13.93 1.11
N ARG A 53 -6.39 14.90 0.28
CA ARG A 53 -6.41 16.29 0.70
C ARG A 53 -7.46 16.50 1.79
N GLY A 54 -7.06 17.18 2.87
CA GLY A 54 -7.94 17.42 3.99
C GLY A 54 -8.19 16.23 4.90
N LYS A 55 -7.50 15.11 4.65
CA LYS A 55 -7.66 13.90 5.47
C LYS A 55 -6.49 13.75 6.42
N SER A 56 -6.78 13.33 7.64
CA SER A 56 -5.73 13.03 8.62
C SER A 56 -4.95 11.80 8.18
N ARG A 57 -3.79 11.60 8.78
CA ARG A 57 -2.99 10.40 8.51
C ARG A 57 -3.77 9.14 8.81
N LEU A 58 -4.50 9.13 9.91
CA LEU A 58 -5.32 7.98 10.28
C LEU A 58 -6.40 7.71 9.25
N ASP A 59 -7.10 8.76 8.81
CA ASP A 59 -8.15 8.60 7.83
C ASP A 59 -7.62 8.09 6.49
N ARG A 60 -6.45 8.56 6.08
CA ARG A 60 -5.82 8.08 4.84
C ARG A 60 -5.51 6.59 4.91
N HIS A 61 -4.97 6.15 6.04
CA HIS A 61 -4.69 4.73 6.25
C HIS A 61 -5.98 3.91 6.24
N ARG A 62 -7.04 4.42 6.84
CA ARG A 62 -8.34 3.75 6.80
C ARG A 62 -8.88 3.63 5.38
N MET A 63 -8.70 4.67 4.58
CA MET A 63 -9.14 4.66 3.18
C MET A 63 -8.41 3.57 2.39
N VAL A 64 -7.09 3.48 2.55
CA VAL A 64 -6.30 2.46 1.87
C VAL A 64 -6.68 1.06 2.37
N ASN A 65 -6.82 0.89 3.68
CA ASN A 65 -7.18 -0.40 4.25
C ASN A 65 -8.55 -0.87 3.76
N ALA A 66 -9.50 0.05 3.62
CA ALA A 66 -10.83 -0.30 3.12
C ALA A 66 -10.78 -0.80 1.67
N VAL A 67 -9.95 -0.16 0.84
CA VAL A 67 -9.78 -0.58 -0.55
C VAL A 67 -9.13 -1.95 -0.65
N LEU A 68 -8.21 -2.26 0.26
CA LEU A 68 -7.45 -3.51 0.24
C LEU A 68 -7.96 -4.53 1.25
N GLU A 69 -9.22 -4.40 1.66
CA GLU A 69 -9.80 -5.26 2.70
C GLU A 69 -9.65 -6.74 2.40
N GLU A 70 -9.90 -7.15 1.17
CA GLU A 70 -9.79 -8.55 0.78
C GLU A 70 -8.37 -9.09 0.92
N GLU A 71 -7.40 -8.30 0.47
CA GLU A 71 -5.99 -8.70 0.55
C GLU A 71 -5.53 -8.80 2.01
N LEU A 72 -5.96 -7.84 2.83
CA LEU A 72 -5.59 -7.82 4.23
C LEU A 72 -6.26 -8.94 5.04
N ALA A 73 -7.45 -9.36 4.64
CA ALA A 73 -8.10 -10.50 5.26
C ALA A 73 -7.49 -11.84 4.83
N GLY A 74 -6.76 -11.84 3.72
CA GLY A 74 -6.18 -13.05 3.15
C GLY A 74 -4.68 -13.17 3.41
N ARG A 75 -3.89 -13.09 2.36
CA ARG A 75 -2.46 -13.41 2.41
C ARG A 75 -1.56 -12.28 2.90
N VAL A 76 -2.04 -11.05 2.88
CA VAL A 76 -1.21 -9.91 3.28
C VAL A 76 -1.21 -9.82 4.80
N HIS A 77 -0.07 -10.10 5.41
CA HIS A 77 0.10 -10.07 6.86
C HIS A 77 0.50 -8.70 7.37
N ALA A 78 1.21 -7.93 6.55
CA ALA A 78 1.67 -6.61 6.93
C ALA A 78 1.64 -5.69 5.72
N LEU A 79 1.16 -4.47 5.96
CA LEU A 79 1.07 -3.44 4.92
C LEU A 79 1.54 -2.12 5.49
N ALA A 80 2.67 -1.62 4.98
CA ALA A 80 3.15 -0.29 5.31
C ALA A 80 2.58 0.69 4.29
N ILE A 81 2.01 1.78 4.78
CA ILE A 81 1.30 2.74 3.94
C ILE A 81 1.92 4.12 4.08
N LYS A 82 2.22 4.74 2.95
CA LYS A 82 2.59 6.14 2.89
C LYS A 82 1.61 6.82 1.94
N ALA A 83 0.74 7.65 2.49
CA ALA A 83 -0.33 8.31 1.74
C ALA A 83 -0.15 9.81 1.84
N MET A 84 0.04 10.48 0.71
CA MET A 84 0.33 11.91 0.68
C MET A 84 -0.47 12.60 -0.42
N THR A 85 -0.65 13.92 -0.25
CA THR A 85 -1.09 14.75 -1.35
C THR A 85 0.13 15.10 -2.21
N PRO A 86 -0.09 15.55 -3.46
CA PRO A 86 1.04 15.96 -4.31
C PRO A 86 1.91 17.02 -3.67
N GLU A 87 1.32 17.98 -2.97
CA GLU A 87 2.07 19.04 -2.32
C GLU A 87 2.97 18.53 -1.21
N GLU A 88 2.46 17.55 -0.44
CA GLU A 88 3.23 16.96 0.66
C GLU A 88 4.42 16.14 0.16
N SER A 89 4.35 15.66 -1.06
CA SER A 89 5.41 14.84 -1.63
C SER A 89 6.56 15.66 -2.20
N LEU A 90 6.37 16.97 -2.39
CA LEU A 90 7.40 17.82 -2.92
C LEU A 90 8.50 18.02 -1.89
N PRO A 91 9.77 18.08 -2.32
CA PRO A 91 10.85 18.37 -1.38
C PRO A 91 10.68 19.75 -0.78
N ALA A 92 11.08 19.89 0.47
CA ALA A 92 11.07 21.19 1.13
C ALA A 92 11.99 22.14 0.38
N ALA A 93 11.50 23.32 0.10
CA ALA A 93 12.26 24.34 -0.61
C ALA A 93 13.36 24.91 0.30
#